data_61d0d87fd05880c4d80cb969c2b64e79
#
_entry.id   61d0d87fd05880c4d80cb969c2b64e79
#
_cell.length_a   1.000
_cell.length_b   1.000
_cell.length_c   1.000
_cell.angle_alpha   90.00
_cell.angle_beta   90.00
_cell.angle_gamma   90.00
#
_symmetry.space_group_name_H-M   'P 1'
#
loop_
_entity.id
_entity.type
_entity.pdbx_description
1 polymer ?
#
loop_
_entity_poly.entity_id
_entity_poly.type
_entity_poly.pdbx_seq_one_letter_code
_entity_poly.pdbx_strand_id
1 'polypeptide(L)'
;ENPGRKICVTGNGRCNLTNRDMRPDIFRGQHPEFVEEILAQFTLEDTLAFFEKLGVAFTERNGWLYPRSNQAKCIPELLILKARALKVKIKTREHAESVSWENGRWKVQTSGWTYEGEKVILANGSKASQVPGSGGSGYELAANLGHHIIRPLPALTGLRCKGNVFSAWAGVRTDAKVTLLIDGKRFVEESGEVQLTDYGCLLYTSP
;
A
#
# COMPACT_ATOMS: atom_id res chain seq x y z
N GLU A 1 17.60 10.42 -3.02
CA GLU A 1 16.24 9.88 -3.14
C GLU A 1 15.41 10.29 -1.94
N ASN A 2 14.12 10.53 -2.18
CA ASN A 2 13.21 11.00 -1.13
C ASN A 2 12.50 9.79 -0.48
N PRO A 3 12.55 9.63 0.86
CA PRO A 3 11.76 8.64 1.57
C PRO A 3 10.26 8.84 1.36
N GLY A 4 9.47 7.76 1.42
CA GLY A 4 8.01 7.86 1.31
C GLY A 4 7.45 8.05 -0.10
N ARG A 5 8.23 7.79 -1.16
CA ARG A 5 7.81 7.98 -2.57
C ARG A 5 6.54 7.23 -2.92
N LYS A 6 6.32 6.04 -2.36
CA LYS A 6 5.11 5.26 -2.62
C LYS A 6 3.86 5.98 -2.11
N ILE A 7 3.94 6.66 -0.98
CA ILE A 7 2.81 7.44 -0.44
C ILE A 7 2.37 8.51 -1.45
N CYS A 8 3.33 9.14 -2.14
CA CYS A 8 3.06 10.24 -3.07
C CYS A 8 2.20 9.83 -4.28
N VAL A 9 2.12 8.54 -4.60
CA VAL A 9 1.32 8.03 -5.75
C VAL A 9 0.03 7.36 -5.32
N THR A 10 -0.19 7.17 -4.02
CA THR A 10 -1.42 6.56 -3.50
C THR A 10 -2.61 7.52 -3.64
N GLY A 11 -3.83 6.97 -3.71
CA GLY A 11 -5.04 7.77 -3.84
C GLY A 11 -5.00 8.74 -5.03
N ASN A 12 -4.39 8.32 -6.14
CA ASN A 12 -4.22 9.17 -7.34
C ASN A 12 -3.51 10.49 -7.03
N GLY A 13 -2.42 10.44 -6.24
CA GLY A 13 -1.63 11.61 -5.82
C GLY A 13 -2.24 12.40 -4.65
N ARG A 14 -3.33 11.91 -4.04
CA ARG A 14 -4.00 12.55 -2.90
C ARG A 14 -3.69 11.89 -1.57
N CYS A 15 -3.13 10.68 -1.55
CA CYS A 15 -2.88 9.84 -0.39
C CYS A 15 -4.18 9.42 0.33
N ASN A 16 -4.76 8.31 -0.08
CA ASN A 16 -5.78 7.66 0.71
C ASN A 16 -5.14 7.09 1.99
N LEU A 17 -5.36 7.77 3.12
CA LEU A 17 -4.71 7.43 4.40
C LEU A 17 -5.38 6.23 5.08
N THR A 18 -6.71 6.24 5.12
CA THR A 18 -7.51 5.21 5.77
C THR A 18 -8.97 5.30 5.32
N ASN A 19 -9.81 4.43 5.85
CA ASN A 19 -11.25 4.38 5.60
C ASN A 19 -12.01 4.37 6.92
N ARG A 20 -13.23 4.92 6.92
CA ARG A 20 -14.16 4.82 8.06
C ARG A 20 -14.64 3.39 8.27
N ASP A 21 -14.85 2.66 7.18
CA ASP A 21 -15.24 1.27 7.24
C ASP A 21 -13.99 0.37 7.31
N MET A 22 -13.66 -0.06 8.51
CA MET A 22 -12.53 -0.94 8.81
C MET A 22 -13.00 -2.28 9.35
N ARG A 23 -14.23 -2.69 8.98
CA ARG A 23 -14.79 -3.97 9.43
C ARG A 23 -13.93 -5.14 8.94
N PRO A 24 -13.70 -6.15 9.77
CA PRO A 24 -12.84 -7.30 9.41
C PRO A 24 -13.33 -8.08 8.18
N ASP A 25 -14.63 -8.11 7.93
CA ASP A 25 -15.26 -8.86 6.83
C ASP A 25 -14.96 -8.31 5.43
N ILE A 26 -14.46 -7.06 5.33
CA ILE A 26 -14.00 -6.49 4.04
C ILE A 26 -12.60 -6.99 3.65
N PHE A 27 -11.83 -7.50 4.60
CA PHE A 27 -10.52 -8.06 4.34
C PHE A 27 -10.65 -9.53 3.94
N ARG A 28 -10.06 -9.90 2.82
CA ARG A 28 -10.14 -11.24 2.27
C ARG A 28 -8.79 -11.94 2.38
N GLY A 29 -8.78 -13.14 2.93
CA GLY A 29 -7.57 -13.93 3.10
C GLY A 29 -7.89 -15.29 3.72
N GLN A 30 -6.87 -16.11 3.92
CA GLN A 30 -7.01 -17.40 4.59
C GLN A 30 -7.25 -17.27 6.11
N HIS A 31 -6.81 -16.15 6.69
CA HIS A 31 -6.83 -15.86 8.13
C HIS A 31 -7.36 -14.45 8.37
N PRO A 32 -8.66 -14.17 8.14
CA PRO A 32 -9.23 -12.83 8.33
C PRO A 32 -9.19 -12.38 9.80
N GLU A 33 -9.23 -13.32 10.76
CA GLU A 33 -9.09 -13.08 12.19
C GLU A 33 -7.78 -12.36 12.55
N PHE A 34 -6.71 -12.64 11.82
CA PHE A 34 -5.41 -11.99 12.04
C PHE A 34 -5.48 -10.48 11.77
N VAL A 35 -6.29 -10.07 10.80
CA VAL A 35 -6.47 -8.64 10.49
C VAL A 35 -7.15 -7.93 11.65
N GLU A 36 -8.18 -8.54 12.23
CA GLU A 36 -8.90 -8.01 13.39
C GLU A 36 -7.97 -7.81 14.59
N GLU A 37 -7.15 -8.82 14.91
CA GLU A 37 -6.17 -8.74 15.99
C GLU A 37 -5.16 -7.60 15.81
N ILE A 38 -4.70 -7.36 14.56
CA ILE A 38 -3.76 -6.28 14.28
C ILE A 38 -4.45 -4.92 14.34
N LEU A 39 -5.63 -4.77 13.75
CA LEU A 39 -6.37 -3.51 13.74
C LEU A 39 -6.84 -3.10 15.15
N ALA A 40 -7.11 -4.07 16.04
CA ALA A 40 -7.43 -3.79 17.44
C ALA A 40 -6.26 -3.21 18.22
N GLN A 41 -5.01 -3.44 17.81
CA GLN A 41 -3.81 -2.89 18.46
C GLN A 41 -3.50 -1.44 18.05
N PHE A 42 -3.97 -1.03 16.89
CA PHE A 42 -3.85 0.35 16.40
C PHE A 42 -5.07 0.69 15.54
N THR A 43 -6.03 1.30 16.17
CA THR A 43 -7.37 1.52 15.61
C THR A 43 -7.41 2.63 14.57
N LEU A 44 -8.56 2.82 13.96
CA LEU A 44 -8.81 3.98 13.10
C LEU A 44 -8.61 5.29 13.86
N GLU A 45 -9.13 5.36 15.08
CA GLU A 45 -9.03 6.52 15.97
C GLU A 45 -7.57 6.83 16.31
N ASP A 46 -6.77 5.79 16.59
CA ASP A 46 -5.33 5.93 16.84
C ASP A 46 -4.60 6.46 15.60
N THR A 47 -4.97 5.95 14.42
CA THR A 47 -4.42 6.41 13.14
C THR A 47 -4.73 7.89 12.92
N LEU A 48 -5.98 8.31 13.11
CA LEU A 48 -6.38 9.71 12.97
C LEU A 48 -5.65 10.59 13.97
N ALA A 49 -5.67 10.22 15.25
CA ALA A 49 -4.98 10.96 16.31
C ALA A 49 -3.46 11.08 16.06
N PHE A 50 -2.84 10.04 15.51
CA PHE A 50 -1.42 10.09 15.14
C PHE A 50 -1.15 11.16 14.08
N PHE A 51 -1.92 11.17 12.99
CA PHE A 51 -1.72 12.14 11.91
C PHE A 51 -2.17 13.57 12.30
N GLU A 52 -3.21 13.72 13.13
CA GLU A 52 -3.60 15.02 13.68
C GLU A 52 -2.49 15.64 14.53
N LYS A 53 -1.82 14.83 15.37
CA LYS A 53 -0.63 15.27 16.12
C LYS A 53 0.54 15.68 15.22
N LEU A 54 0.58 15.23 13.98
CA LEU A 54 1.54 15.67 12.97
C LEU A 54 1.07 16.94 12.23
N GLY A 55 -0.13 17.44 12.51
CA GLY A 55 -0.72 18.60 11.86
C GLY A 55 -1.53 18.30 10.59
N VAL A 56 -1.90 17.03 10.35
CA VAL A 56 -2.73 16.65 9.22
C VAL A 56 -4.19 16.91 9.57
N ALA A 57 -4.85 17.79 8.81
CA ALA A 57 -6.30 17.87 8.76
C ALA A 57 -6.84 16.93 7.67
N PHE A 58 -7.97 16.28 7.95
CA PHE A 58 -8.59 15.33 7.04
C PHE A 58 -9.73 15.91 6.22
N THR A 59 -9.99 15.29 5.08
CA THR A 59 -11.23 15.39 4.32
C THR A 59 -11.74 14.00 4.01
N GLU A 60 -13.04 13.82 4.01
CA GLU A 60 -13.69 12.55 3.77
C GLU A 60 -14.43 12.57 2.43
N ARG A 61 -14.37 11.44 1.71
CA ARG A 61 -15.14 11.19 0.48
C ARG A 61 -15.57 9.73 0.48
N ASN A 62 -16.88 9.50 0.64
CA ASN A 62 -17.48 8.15 0.64
C ASN A 62 -16.78 7.18 1.62
N GLY A 63 -16.48 7.64 2.84
CA GLY A 63 -15.76 6.87 3.84
C GLY A 63 -14.23 6.93 3.75
N TRP A 64 -13.67 7.33 2.61
CA TRP A 64 -12.23 7.46 2.39
C TRP A 64 -11.69 8.73 3.00
N LEU A 65 -10.58 8.63 3.72
CA LEU A 65 -9.95 9.73 4.42
C LEU A 65 -8.65 10.14 3.72
N TYR A 66 -8.59 11.39 3.37
CA TYR A 66 -7.47 12.02 2.68
C TYR A 66 -6.95 13.21 3.48
N PRO A 67 -5.68 13.62 3.30
CA PRO A 67 -5.26 14.91 3.80
C PRO A 67 -6.07 16.02 3.10
N ARG A 68 -6.53 16.99 3.86
CA ARG A 68 -7.37 18.11 3.37
C ARG A 68 -6.70 18.91 2.25
N SER A 69 -5.36 18.91 2.23
CA SER A 69 -4.58 19.53 1.14
C SER A 69 -4.79 18.85 -0.22
N ASN A 70 -5.35 17.62 -0.26
CA ASN A 70 -5.41 16.76 -1.44
C ASN A 70 -4.04 16.53 -2.12
N GLN A 71 -2.94 16.66 -1.39
CA GLN A 71 -1.58 16.46 -1.86
C GLN A 71 -0.89 15.36 -1.07
N ALA A 72 -0.67 14.22 -1.70
CA ALA A 72 -0.04 13.06 -1.04
C ALA A 72 1.34 13.37 -0.47
N LYS A 73 2.09 14.28 -1.09
CA LYS A 73 3.46 14.64 -0.67
C LYS A 73 3.55 15.24 0.74
N CYS A 74 2.48 15.86 1.25
CA CYS A 74 2.50 16.45 2.59
C CYS A 74 2.69 15.39 3.68
N ILE A 75 2.23 14.16 3.46
CA ILE A 75 2.32 13.09 4.44
C ILE A 75 3.77 12.64 4.67
N PRO A 76 4.55 12.21 3.65
CA PRO A 76 5.95 11.87 3.89
C PRO A 76 6.79 13.06 4.37
N GLU A 77 6.49 14.28 3.95
CA GLU A 77 7.18 15.48 4.45
C GLU A 77 6.99 15.65 5.97
N LEU A 78 5.78 15.56 6.47
CA LEU A 78 5.49 15.64 7.91
C LEU A 78 6.10 14.48 8.70
N LEU A 79 6.04 13.26 8.18
CA LEU A 79 6.69 12.09 8.79
C LEU A 79 8.21 12.27 8.89
N ILE A 80 8.84 12.78 7.83
CA ILE A 80 10.29 13.05 7.80
C ILE A 80 10.65 14.16 8.78
N LEU A 81 9.87 15.23 8.85
CA LEU A 81 10.08 16.32 9.81
C LEU A 81 9.99 15.79 11.25
N LYS A 82 8.97 14.97 11.55
CA LYS A 82 8.82 14.35 12.87
C LYS A 82 9.98 13.41 13.20
N ALA A 83 10.38 12.57 12.26
CA ALA A 83 11.53 11.67 12.43
C ALA A 83 12.81 12.45 12.74
N ARG A 84 13.06 13.54 12.03
CA ARG A 84 14.20 14.43 12.29
C ARG A 84 14.14 15.08 13.66
N ALA A 85 12.98 15.59 14.06
CA ALA A 85 12.76 16.17 15.38
C ALA A 85 13.04 15.16 16.51
N LEU A 86 12.75 13.87 16.25
CA LEU A 86 13.06 12.76 17.16
C LEU A 86 14.48 12.22 16.99
N LYS A 87 15.35 12.88 16.21
CA LYS A 87 16.73 12.50 15.95
C LYS A 87 16.88 11.11 15.29
N VAL A 88 15.85 10.65 14.58
CA VAL A 88 15.92 9.41 13.79
C VAL A 88 16.91 9.61 12.64
N LYS A 89 17.85 8.70 12.50
CA LYS A 89 18.83 8.71 11.40
C LYS A 89 18.20 8.07 10.16
N ILE A 90 17.88 8.87 9.16
CA ILE A 90 17.38 8.37 7.88
C ILE A 90 18.55 8.24 6.92
N LYS A 91 18.81 7.01 6.48
CA LYS A 91 19.81 6.68 5.46
C LYS A 91 19.10 6.38 4.14
N THR A 92 19.52 7.04 3.10
CA THR A 92 19.00 6.85 1.74
C THR A 92 20.08 6.32 0.82
N ARG A 93 19.69 5.71 -0.32
CA ARG A 93 20.62 5.05 -1.27
C ARG A 93 21.36 3.86 -0.65
N GLU A 94 20.75 3.25 0.34
CA GLU A 94 21.24 2.05 0.99
C GLU A 94 20.28 0.91 0.71
N HIS A 95 20.76 -0.13 0.09
CA HIS A 95 19.97 -1.34 -0.17
C HIS A 95 20.33 -2.38 0.89
N ALA A 96 19.34 -2.87 1.63
CA ALA A 96 19.54 -3.96 2.58
C ALA A 96 19.67 -5.28 1.80
N GLU A 97 20.82 -5.94 1.97
CA GLU A 97 21.19 -7.18 1.27
C GLU A 97 20.94 -8.40 2.14
N SER A 98 21.21 -8.29 3.44
CA SER A 98 20.95 -9.36 4.38
C SER A 98 20.62 -8.85 5.78
N VAL A 99 19.94 -9.70 6.54
CA VAL A 99 19.63 -9.50 7.95
C VAL A 99 20.02 -10.80 8.68
N SER A 100 20.80 -10.70 9.74
CA SER A 100 21.23 -11.84 10.55
C SER A 100 21.17 -11.51 12.04
N TRP A 101 21.09 -12.56 12.87
CA TRP A 101 21.23 -12.45 14.32
C TRP A 101 22.59 -13.01 14.72
N GLU A 102 23.46 -12.16 15.24
CA GLU A 102 24.81 -12.52 15.62
C GLU A 102 25.23 -11.84 16.93
N ASN A 103 25.84 -12.59 17.82
CA ASN A 103 26.38 -12.07 19.10
C ASN A 103 25.33 -11.31 19.93
N GLY A 104 24.07 -11.76 19.92
CA GLY A 104 22.99 -11.13 20.70
C GLY A 104 22.44 -9.83 20.09
N ARG A 105 22.75 -9.52 18.83
CA ARG A 105 22.25 -8.35 18.11
C ARG A 105 21.86 -8.67 16.68
N TRP A 106 20.93 -7.90 16.18
CA TRP A 106 20.61 -7.90 14.75
C TRP A 106 21.65 -7.13 13.96
N LYS A 107 22.09 -7.72 12.86
CA LYS A 107 22.93 -7.05 11.86
C LYS A 107 22.18 -6.90 10.56
N VAL A 108 22.24 -5.72 9.98
CA VAL A 108 21.69 -5.42 8.65
C VAL A 108 22.85 -5.02 7.77
N GLN A 109 23.18 -5.88 6.83
CA GLN A 109 24.18 -5.59 5.80
C GLN A 109 23.52 -4.83 4.66
N THR A 110 24.11 -3.72 4.26
CA THR A 110 23.69 -2.94 3.10
C THR A 110 24.82 -2.89 2.06
N SER A 111 24.53 -2.33 0.89
CA SER A 111 25.50 -2.13 -0.17
C SER A 111 26.72 -1.28 0.24
N GLY A 112 26.65 -0.53 1.32
CA GLY A 112 27.73 0.34 1.77
C GLY A 112 28.19 0.12 3.21
N TRP A 113 27.31 -0.37 4.09
CA TRP A 113 27.55 -0.40 5.53
C TRP A 113 26.91 -1.59 6.22
N THR A 114 27.35 -1.88 7.44
CA THR A 114 26.67 -2.80 8.36
C THR A 114 26.09 -2.01 9.52
N TYR A 115 24.83 -2.22 9.82
CA TYR A 115 24.14 -1.62 10.96
C TYR A 115 23.81 -2.69 12.00
N GLU A 116 23.90 -2.32 13.27
CA GLU A 116 23.52 -3.19 14.38
C GLU A 116 22.38 -2.58 15.18
N GLY A 117 21.50 -3.44 15.67
CA GLY A 117 20.35 -3.04 16.48
C GLY A 117 19.86 -4.14 17.40
N GLU A 118 19.12 -3.74 18.42
CA GLU A 118 18.44 -4.68 19.33
C GLU A 118 17.18 -5.28 18.68
N LYS A 119 16.58 -4.53 17.78
CA LYS A 119 15.38 -4.91 17.03
C LYS A 119 15.49 -4.45 15.59
N VAL A 120 14.91 -5.24 14.69
CA VAL A 120 14.78 -4.90 13.26
C VAL A 120 13.31 -5.01 12.86
N ILE A 121 12.85 -4.02 12.10
CA ILE A 121 11.53 -4.02 11.51
C ILE A 121 11.70 -4.03 9.98
N LEU A 122 11.22 -5.08 9.34
CA LEU A 122 11.17 -5.17 7.88
C LEU A 122 9.92 -4.45 7.37
N ALA A 123 10.09 -3.26 6.82
CA ALA A 123 9.02 -2.44 6.27
C ALA A 123 9.28 -2.05 4.80
N ASN A 124 9.87 -2.96 4.04
CA ASN A 124 10.30 -2.77 2.66
C ASN A 124 9.15 -2.58 1.65
N GLY A 125 7.90 -2.76 2.10
CA GLY A 125 6.74 -2.76 1.23
C GLY A 125 6.60 -4.05 0.43
N SER A 126 5.72 -4.01 -0.57
CA SER A 126 5.35 -5.18 -1.36
C SER A 126 5.50 -4.92 -2.86
N LYS A 127 5.29 -5.95 -3.67
CA LYS A 127 5.23 -5.87 -5.14
C LYS A 127 3.90 -5.30 -5.68
N ALA A 128 3.07 -4.71 -4.83
CA ALA A 128 1.71 -4.25 -5.21
C ALA A 128 1.68 -3.11 -6.25
N SER A 129 2.80 -2.44 -6.49
CA SER A 129 2.88 -1.47 -7.58
C SER A 129 4.30 -1.42 -8.14
N GLN A 130 4.44 -0.96 -9.38
CA GLN A 130 5.74 -0.81 -10.06
C GLN A 130 6.46 0.50 -9.70
N VAL A 131 6.26 1.02 -8.51
CA VAL A 131 6.97 2.21 -8.05
C VAL A 131 8.42 1.84 -7.70
N PRO A 132 9.42 2.63 -8.10
CA PRO A 132 10.81 2.41 -7.71
C PRO A 132 10.96 2.23 -6.20
N GLY A 133 11.61 1.14 -5.78
CA GLY A 133 11.74 0.73 -4.38
C GLY A 133 10.69 -0.29 -3.91
N SER A 134 9.73 -0.68 -4.76
CA SER A 134 8.72 -1.73 -4.48
C SER A 134 9.11 -3.08 -5.10
N GLY A 135 10.40 -3.40 -5.18
CA GLY A 135 10.90 -4.63 -5.81
C GLY A 135 10.63 -5.93 -5.07
N GLY A 136 10.16 -5.86 -3.82
CA GLY A 136 9.86 -7.04 -3.00
C GLY A 136 11.10 -7.67 -2.36
N SER A 137 12.24 -6.96 -2.25
CA SER A 137 13.44 -7.44 -1.55
C SER A 137 13.17 -7.86 -0.09
N GLY A 138 12.17 -7.27 0.55
CA GLY A 138 11.75 -7.65 1.89
C GLY A 138 11.26 -9.10 1.99
N TYR A 139 10.72 -9.68 0.93
CA TYR A 139 10.32 -11.10 0.92
C TYR A 139 11.53 -12.03 1.01
N GLU A 140 12.61 -11.70 0.31
CA GLU A 140 13.85 -12.48 0.34
C GLU A 140 14.52 -12.37 1.71
N LEU A 141 14.58 -11.17 2.28
CA LEU A 141 15.09 -10.96 3.63
C LEU A 141 14.29 -11.74 4.68
N ALA A 142 12.97 -11.74 4.58
CA ALA A 142 12.11 -12.51 5.48
C ALA A 142 12.28 -14.02 5.29
N ALA A 143 12.36 -14.50 4.04
CA ALA A 143 12.58 -15.92 3.76
C ALA A 143 13.92 -16.42 4.32
N ASN A 144 14.97 -15.62 4.22
CA ASN A 144 16.29 -15.94 4.77
C ASN A 144 16.31 -16.00 6.31
N LEU A 145 15.31 -15.36 6.95
CA LEU A 145 15.08 -15.44 8.40
C LEU A 145 14.15 -16.60 8.80
N GLY A 146 13.77 -17.46 7.86
CA GLY A 146 12.93 -18.63 8.10
C GLY A 146 11.42 -18.40 7.95
N HIS A 147 10.98 -17.23 7.51
CA HIS A 147 9.57 -17.00 7.25
C HIS A 147 9.11 -17.69 5.96
N HIS A 148 7.93 -18.30 6.00
CA HIS A 148 7.26 -18.80 4.80
C HIS A 148 6.63 -17.64 4.04
N ILE A 149 7.00 -17.48 2.77
CA ILE A 149 6.48 -16.41 1.92
C ILE A 149 5.34 -16.94 1.05
N ILE A 150 4.14 -16.46 1.31
CA ILE A 150 3.01 -16.69 0.41
C ILE A 150 3.23 -15.84 -0.85
N ARG A 151 3.28 -16.48 -2.00
CA ARG A 151 3.53 -15.81 -3.28
C ARG A 151 2.49 -14.71 -3.52
N PRO A 152 2.89 -13.42 -3.66
CA PRO A 152 1.97 -12.36 -3.97
C PRO A 152 1.37 -12.55 -5.37
N LEU A 153 0.06 -12.40 -5.47
CA LEU A 153 -0.67 -12.41 -6.74
C LEU A 153 -1.28 -11.03 -6.99
N PRO A 154 -1.45 -10.62 -8.25
CA PRO A 154 -2.18 -9.40 -8.57
C PRO A 154 -3.63 -9.51 -8.09
N ALA A 155 -4.07 -8.55 -7.27
CA ALA A 155 -5.46 -8.45 -6.82
C ALA A 155 -6.27 -7.47 -7.67
N LEU A 156 -5.64 -6.35 -8.07
CA LEU A 156 -6.22 -5.39 -9.00
C LEU A 156 -5.50 -5.53 -10.35
N THR A 157 -6.24 -5.92 -11.39
CA THR A 157 -5.68 -6.11 -12.73
C THR A 157 -6.69 -5.71 -13.80
N GLY A 158 -6.17 -5.20 -14.93
CA GLY A 158 -7.00 -4.90 -16.09
C GLY A 158 -7.54 -6.17 -16.75
N LEU A 159 -8.78 -6.10 -17.22
CA LEU A 159 -9.41 -7.16 -18.01
C LEU A 159 -9.17 -6.90 -19.49
N ARG A 160 -8.66 -7.92 -20.20
CA ARG A 160 -8.57 -7.89 -21.65
C ARG A 160 -9.91 -8.28 -22.25
N CYS A 161 -10.46 -7.41 -23.09
CA CYS A 161 -11.73 -7.63 -23.75
C CYS A 161 -11.53 -7.98 -25.21
N LYS A 162 -12.46 -8.75 -25.76
CA LYS A 162 -12.49 -9.05 -27.19
C LYS A 162 -13.06 -7.87 -27.97
N GLY A 163 -12.49 -7.58 -29.15
CA GLY A 163 -12.95 -6.52 -30.04
C GLY A 163 -12.06 -5.29 -30.05
N ASN A 164 -12.29 -4.39 -31.01
CA ASN A 164 -11.45 -3.24 -31.26
C ASN A 164 -12.04 -1.90 -30.76
N VAL A 165 -13.21 -1.94 -30.13
CA VAL A 165 -13.92 -0.73 -29.68
C VAL A 165 -13.18 -0.02 -28.55
N PHE A 166 -12.45 -0.75 -27.73
CA PHE A 166 -11.77 -0.22 -26.54
C PHE A 166 -10.65 0.76 -26.87
N SER A 167 -9.97 0.57 -28.00
CA SER A 167 -8.89 1.49 -28.42
C SER A 167 -9.38 2.92 -28.67
N ALA A 168 -10.62 3.05 -29.16
CA ALA A 168 -11.23 4.37 -29.38
C ALA A 168 -11.64 5.08 -28.07
N TRP A 169 -11.77 4.33 -26.98
CA TRP A 169 -12.19 4.83 -25.67
C TRP A 169 -11.07 4.83 -24.63
N ALA A 170 -9.85 4.53 -25.05
CA ALA A 170 -8.70 4.49 -24.16
C ALA A 170 -8.52 5.82 -23.40
N GLY A 171 -8.41 5.72 -22.07
CA GLY A 171 -8.26 6.89 -21.19
C GLY A 171 -9.57 7.44 -20.63
N VAL A 172 -10.73 7.03 -21.14
CA VAL A 172 -12.03 7.41 -20.57
C VAL A 172 -12.18 6.82 -19.18
N ARG A 173 -12.68 7.62 -18.25
CA ARG A 173 -13.05 7.21 -16.89
C ARG A 173 -14.52 7.54 -16.65
N THR A 174 -15.22 6.62 -16.01
CA THR A 174 -16.64 6.79 -15.67
C THR A 174 -16.98 5.99 -14.44
N ASP A 175 -17.90 6.49 -13.65
CA ASP A 175 -18.53 5.68 -12.62
C ASP A 175 -19.42 4.63 -13.28
N ALA A 176 -19.27 3.39 -12.89
CA ALA A 176 -20.01 2.29 -13.45
C ALA A 176 -20.27 1.19 -12.42
N LYS A 177 -21.26 0.39 -12.72
CA LYS A 177 -21.55 -0.86 -12.03
C LYS A 177 -21.09 -2.01 -12.93
N VAL A 178 -20.22 -2.87 -12.41
CA VAL A 178 -19.67 -4.02 -13.14
C VAL A 178 -20.16 -5.29 -12.51
N THR A 179 -20.80 -6.14 -13.32
CA THR A 179 -21.27 -7.46 -12.89
C THR A 179 -20.41 -8.54 -13.52
N LEU A 180 -19.80 -9.37 -12.69
CA LEU A 180 -19.10 -10.56 -13.14
C LEU A 180 -20.11 -11.71 -13.29
N LEU A 181 -20.09 -12.31 -14.49
CA LEU A 181 -20.86 -13.52 -14.78
C LEU A 181 -19.88 -14.69 -14.96
N ILE A 182 -20.17 -15.81 -14.32
CA ILE A 182 -19.46 -17.08 -14.53
C ILE A 182 -20.47 -18.08 -15.08
N ASP A 183 -20.20 -18.62 -16.25
CA ASP A 183 -21.11 -19.54 -16.98
C ASP A 183 -22.54 -18.98 -17.12
N GLY A 184 -22.64 -17.66 -17.39
CA GLY A 184 -23.90 -16.96 -17.55
C GLY A 184 -24.65 -16.64 -16.24
N LYS A 185 -24.11 -17.04 -15.09
CA LYS A 185 -24.71 -16.73 -13.78
C LYS A 185 -23.97 -15.56 -13.12
N ARG A 186 -24.76 -14.66 -12.53
CA ARG A 186 -24.19 -13.55 -11.75
C ARG A 186 -23.41 -14.10 -10.54
N PHE A 187 -22.15 -13.73 -10.46
CA PHE A 187 -21.26 -14.11 -9.36
C PHE A 187 -21.08 -12.98 -8.36
N VAL A 188 -20.69 -11.79 -8.84
CA VAL A 188 -20.49 -10.60 -8.00
C VAL A 188 -20.79 -9.35 -8.82
N GLU A 189 -21.17 -8.29 -8.13
CA GLU A 189 -21.38 -6.97 -8.70
C GLU A 189 -20.71 -5.93 -7.82
N GLU A 190 -19.95 -5.04 -8.47
CA GLU A 190 -19.22 -3.98 -7.80
C GLU A 190 -19.48 -2.65 -8.52
N SER A 191 -19.50 -1.57 -7.75
CA SER A 191 -19.63 -0.21 -8.27
C SER A 191 -18.33 0.56 -8.01
N GLY A 192 -17.89 1.32 -9.00
CA GLY A 192 -16.67 2.10 -8.87
C GLY A 192 -16.28 2.82 -10.15
N GLU A 193 -15.18 3.54 -10.14
CA GLU A 193 -14.63 4.17 -11.33
C GLU A 193 -14.04 3.11 -12.26
N VAL A 194 -14.55 3.03 -13.47
CA VAL A 194 -14.00 2.20 -14.55
C VAL A 194 -13.13 3.07 -15.45
N GLN A 195 -11.89 2.63 -15.65
CA GLN A 195 -11.02 3.20 -16.67
C GLN A 195 -10.98 2.28 -17.88
N LEU A 196 -11.35 2.83 -19.04
CA LEU A 196 -11.19 2.14 -20.32
C LEU A 196 -9.76 2.27 -20.80
N THR A 197 -9.20 1.17 -21.28
CA THR A 197 -7.86 1.07 -21.84
C THR A 197 -7.95 0.62 -23.29
N ASP A 198 -6.86 0.69 -24.03
CA ASP A 198 -6.81 0.24 -25.43
C ASP A 198 -7.09 -1.25 -25.62
N TYR A 199 -6.94 -2.04 -24.56
CA TYR A 199 -7.14 -3.50 -24.55
C TYR A 199 -8.37 -3.97 -23.77
N GLY A 200 -9.10 -3.08 -23.11
CA GLY A 200 -10.22 -3.46 -22.26
C GLY A 200 -10.54 -2.44 -21.17
N CYS A 201 -10.65 -2.90 -19.93
CA CYS A 201 -10.99 -2.01 -18.82
C CYS A 201 -10.28 -2.41 -17.52
N LEU A 202 -10.16 -1.45 -16.63
CA LEU A 202 -9.74 -1.61 -15.26
C LEU A 202 -10.81 -0.97 -14.37
N LEU A 203 -11.37 -1.75 -13.47
CA LEU A 203 -12.26 -1.24 -12.44
C LEU A 203 -11.39 -0.82 -11.25
N TYR A 204 -11.40 0.45 -10.95
CA TYR A 204 -10.93 0.97 -9.68
C TYR A 204 -12.10 0.86 -8.70
N THR A 205 -12.29 -0.32 -8.15
CA THR A 205 -13.02 -0.37 -6.90
C THR A 205 -12.08 0.30 -5.90
N SER A 206 -12.49 1.41 -5.38
CA SER A 206 -11.94 1.87 -4.13
C SER A 206 -12.35 0.83 -3.10
N PRO A 207 -11.41 0.08 -2.55
CA PRO A 207 -11.74 -0.74 -1.41
C PRO A 207 -12.15 0.17 -0.28
#